data_9dccf2fb95f83d9f47bb3be029d35d18
#
_entry.id   9dccf2fb95f83d9f47bb3be029d35d18
#
_cell.length_a   1.000
_cell.length_b   1.000
_cell.length_c   1.000
_cell.angle_alpha   90.00
_cell.angle_beta   90.00
_cell.angle_gamma   90.00
#
_symmetry.space_group_name_H-M   'P 1'
#
loop_
_entity.id
_entity.type
_entity.pdbx_description
1 polymer ?
#
loop_
_entity_poly.entity_id
_entity_poly.type
_entity_poly.pdbx_seq_one_letter_code
_entity_poly.pdbx_strand_id
1 'polypeptide(L)'
;VPDYRLDKLNEMYNPKKLVPTTFEFTDIAGLVKGASKGEGLGNKFLSHIREVDAIVEVVRCFEDGEITHVEGKIDPIRDIEIINTELILADLEIVENRISKIEKKAETTKDKAAVLELTALRKSKEALESGKALRSVEYTEDELLCISGFNFITLKKIIYAANVNDEDAIAGSNEFTKLVQEYADKEGSKVIVMCAKLESELSDYEDEERKAFMEDLGLNASGLDQLIKATYDLLGLKTFFTSGEDECRAWTFKDGMKAPECAGIIHTDFQKGFIKAEIMSYEDLATLGSEKAVQEAGKLRLEGKEYIMKDGDICYFRFNVTK
;
A
#
# COMPACT_ATOMS: atom_id res chain seq x y z
N VAL A 1 -10.17 7.66 -1.14
CA VAL A 1 -10.29 6.29 -1.63
C VAL A 1 -11.74 6.05 -2.02
N PRO A 2 -12.03 5.75 -3.29
CA PRO A 2 -13.37 5.40 -3.72
C PRO A 2 -13.86 4.12 -3.03
N ASP A 3 -15.07 4.14 -2.48
CA ASP A 3 -15.70 2.96 -1.89
C ASP A 3 -17.22 3.04 -2.05
N TYR A 4 -17.77 2.25 -2.96
CA TYR A 4 -19.20 2.19 -3.26
C TYR A 4 -20.06 1.88 -2.02
N ARG A 5 -19.49 1.22 -1.01
CA ARG A 5 -20.17 0.91 0.25
C ARG A 5 -20.46 2.18 1.04
N LEU A 6 -19.50 3.12 1.03
CA LEU A 6 -19.69 4.41 1.69
C LEU A 6 -20.74 5.26 0.97
N ASP A 7 -20.77 5.21 -0.38
CA ASP A 7 -21.79 5.88 -1.20
C ASP A 7 -23.19 5.33 -0.86
N LYS A 8 -23.29 4.01 -0.70
CA LYS A 8 -24.54 3.36 -0.31
C LYS A 8 -24.99 3.73 1.12
N LEU A 9 -24.05 3.82 2.05
CA LEU A 9 -24.34 4.33 3.40
C LEU A 9 -24.82 5.79 3.38
N ASN A 10 -24.25 6.61 2.49
CA ASN A 10 -24.71 7.99 2.27
C ASN A 10 -26.18 8.05 1.83
N GLU A 11 -26.57 7.20 0.87
CA GLU A 11 -27.96 7.12 0.42
C GLU A 11 -28.93 6.67 1.56
N MET A 12 -28.48 5.70 2.37
CA MET A 12 -29.33 5.09 3.41
C MET A 12 -29.51 5.98 4.65
N TYR A 13 -28.46 6.68 5.08
CA TYR A 13 -28.46 7.47 6.31
C TYR A 13 -28.67 8.97 6.07
N ASN A 14 -28.46 9.45 4.83
CA ASN A 14 -28.44 10.86 4.47
C ASN A 14 -27.71 11.74 5.50
N PRO A 15 -26.44 11.42 5.82
CA PRO A 15 -25.70 12.05 6.90
C PRO A 15 -25.38 13.51 6.60
N LYS A 16 -25.18 14.32 7.65
CA LYS A 16 -24.70 15.70 7.49
C LYS A 16 -23.28 15.75 6.93
N LYS A 17 -22.49 14.69 7.15
CA LYS A 17 -21.10 14.62 6.73
C LYS A 17 -20.73 13.22 6.25
N LEU A 18 -20.09 13.16 5.09
CA LEU A 18 -19.54 11.94 4.50
C LEU A 18 -18.01 12.04 4.49
N VAL A 19 -17.32 11.05 5.07
CA VAL A 19 -15.86 11.07 5.17
C VAL A 19 -15.27 9.76 4.63
N PRO A 20 -14.70 9.78 3.42
CA PRO A 20 -13.97 8.63 2.88
C PRO A 20 -12.63 8.45 3.59
N THR A 21 -12.02 7.28 3.42
CA THR A 21 -10.62 7.08 3.78
C THR A 21 -9.71 7.88 2.84
N THR A 22 -8.56 8.27 3.37
CA THR A 22 -7.53 8.95 2.57
C THR A 22 -6.36 7.99 2.31
N PHE A 23 -5.75 8.16 1.15
CA PHE A 23 -4.52 7.48 0.77
C PHE A 23 -3.55 8.54 0.27
N GLU A 24 -2.31 8.49 0.72
CA GLU A 24 -1.30 9.48 0.38
C GLU A 24 -0.26 8.88 -0.56
N PHE A 25 -0.14 9.45 -1.75
CA PHE A 25 0.99 9.25 -2.62
C PHE A 25 1.97 10.40 -2.43
N THR A 26 3.18 10.07 -2.01
CA THR A 26 4.25 11.06 -1.88
C THR A 26 5.13 11.00 -3.11
N ASP A 27 5.17 12.08 -3.88
CA ASP A 27 6.13 12.21 -4.98
C ASP A 27 7.53 12.38 -4.43
N ILE A 28 8.45 11.56 -4.92
CA ILE A 28 9.84 11.57 -4.53
C ILE A 28 10.65 12.00 -5.76
N ALA A 29 11.33 13.13 -5.66
CA ALA A 29 12.15 13.68 -6.75
C ALA A 29 13.04 12.61 -7.40
N GLY A 30 13.05 12.57 -8.73
CA GLY A 30 13.55 11.46 -9.54
C GLY A 30 14.90 10.87 -9.12
N LEU A 31 14.97 9.56 -9.07
CA LEU A 31 16.19 8.81 -8.83
C LEU A 31 17.09 8.91 -10.06
N VAL A 32 18.27 9.45 -9.89
CA VAL A 32 19.30 9.46 -10.92
C VAL A 32 20.36 8.40 -10.63
N LYS A 33 20.94 7.83 -11.67
CA LYS A 33 22.07 6.89 -11.57
C LYS A 33 23.19 7.50 -10.71
N GLY A 34 23.66 6.73 -9.72
CA GLY A 34 24.69 7.20 -8.77
C GLY A 34 24.13 7.81 -7.48
N ALA A 35 22.81 7.81 -7.27
CA ALA A 35 22.18 8.34 -6.06
C ALA A 35 22.67 7.65 -4.77
N SER A 36 23.01 6.38 -4.83
CA SER A 36 23.54 5.58 -3.70
C SER A 36 24.95 6.02 -3.27
N LYS A 37 25.70 6.70 -4.12
CA LYS A 37 27.08 7.14 -3.82
C LYS A 37 27.17 8.44 -3.02
N GLY A 38 26.05 8.95 -2.53
CA GLY A 38 26.04 10.01 -1.51
C GLY A 38 26.28 11.43 -1.99
N GLU A 39 26.25 11.70 -3.28
CA GLU A 39 26.41 13.06 -3.78
C GLU A 39 25.06 13.81 -3.76
N GLY A 40 24.86 14.64 -2.77
CA GLY A 40 23.81 15.67 -2.73
C GLY A 40 22.38 15.16 -2.52
N LEU A 41 21.50 15.28 -3.54
CA LEU A 41 20.06 14.97 -3.47
C LEU A 41 19.75 13.48 -3.29
N GLY A 42 20.67 12.56 -3.62
CA GLY A 42 20.47 11.13 -3.54
C GLY A 42 20.19 10.60 -2.13
N ASN A 43 20.89 11.09 -1.12
CA ASN A 43 20.68 10.68 0.29
C ASN A 43 19.34 11.14 0.85
N LYS A 44 18.87 12.35 0.47
CA LYS A 44 17.52 12.81 0.85
C LYS A 44 16.43 11.99 0.20
N PHE A 45 16.60 11.65 -1.07
CA PHE A 45 15.71 10.77 -1.80
C PHE A 45 15.56 9.41 -1.13
N LEU A 46 16.68 8.75 -0.82
CA LEU A 46 16.68 7.44 -0.18
C LEU A 46 16.08 7.48 1.24
N SER A 47 16.26 8.58 1.98
CA SER A 47 15.63 8.73 3.30
C SER A 47 14.10 8.80 3.22
N HIS A 48 13.56 9.49 2.23
CA HIS A 48 12.11 9.57 2.04
C HIS A 48 11.50 8.20 1.67
N ILE A 49 12.19 7.41 0.81
CA ILE A 49 11.72 6.05 0.50
C ILE A 49 11.73 5.15 1.75
N ARG A 50 12.63 5.37 2.70
CA ARG A 50 12.67 4.55 3.93
C ARG A 50 11.44 4.75 4.82
N GLU A 51 10.78 5.91 4.75
CA GLU A 51 9.64 6.29 5.59
C GLU A 51 8.29 5.78 5.07
N VAL A 52 8.18 5.40 3.79
CA VAL A 52 6.92 4.94 3.19
C VAL A 52 6.67 3.45 3.44
N ASP A 53 5.40 3.02 3.38
CA ASP A 53 5.01 1.62 3.60
C ASP A 53 5.21 0.72 2.36
N ALA A 54 5.07 1.28 1.15
CA ALA A 54 5.26 0.60 -0.13
C ALA A 54 5.78 1.58 -1.17
N ILE A 55 6.24 1.04 -2.29
CA ILE A 55 6.78 1.81 -3.41
C ILE A 55 5.89 1.60 -4.63
N VAL A 56 5.57 2.69 -5.32
CA VAL A 56 5.03 2.64 -6.68
C VAL A 56 6.11 3.15 -7.63
N GLU A 57 6.59 2.27 -8.48
CA GLU A 57 7.56 2.63 -9.52
C GLU A 57 6.82 2.90 -10.81
N VAL A 58 6.90 4.16 -11.30
CA VAL A 58 6.30 4.56 -12.57
C VAL A 58 7.27 4.25 -13.70
N VAL A 59 6.85 3.36 -14.59
CA VAL A 59 7.67 2.84 -15.69
C VAL A 59 7.11 3.34 -17.02
N ARG A 60 7.93 3.99 -17.82
CA ARG A 60 7.52 4.46 -19.15
C ARG A 60 7.37 3.29 -20.11
N CYS A 61 6.16 3.10 -20.62
CA CYS A 61 5.78 2.02 -21.54
C CYS A 61 5.09 2.56 -22.81
N PHE A 62 5.53 3.72 -23.31
CA PHE A 62 4.99 4.35 -24.54
C PHE A 62 6.10 5.09 -25.29
N GLU A 63 5.94 5.20 -26.60
CA GLU A 63 6.78 6.02 -27.46
C GLU A 63 6.10 7.37 -27.70
N ASP A 64 6.85 8.46 -27.58
CA ASP A 64 6.44 9.81 -27.91
C ASP A 64 7.64 10.57 -28.42
N GLY A 65 7.57 11.01 -29.69
CA GLY A 65 8.67 11.71 -30.35
C GLY A 65 8.98 13.10 -29.78
N GLU A 66 8.05 13.68 -29.02
CA GLU A 66 8.22 14.99 -28.38
C GLU A 66 8.83 14.87 -26.97
N ILE A 67 8.75 13.68 -26.36
CA ILE A 67 9.26 13.43 -25.02
C ILE A 67 10.59 12.68 -25.10
N THR A 68 11.68 13.39 -24.80
CA THR A 68 13.01 12.78 -24.79
C THR A 68 13.17 11.80 -23.62
N HIS A 69 13.67 10.59 -23.91
CA HIS A 69 14.06 9.65 -22.87
C HIS A 69 15.52 9.89 -22.46
N VAL A 70 15.81 9.85 -21.15
CA VAL A 70 17.16 10.12 -20.59
C VAL A 70 18.23 9.19 -21.20
N GLU A 71 17.89 7.92 -21.41
CA GLU A 71 18.77 6.90 -21.98
C GLU A 71 18.59 6.71 -23.52
N GLY A 72 17.83 7.63 -24.17
CA GLY A 72 17.65 7.72 -25.62
C GLY A 72 16.58 6.79 -26.18
N LYS A 73 16.58 5.49 -25.88
CA LYS A 73 15.60 4.51 -26.37
C LYS A 73 14.77 3.96 -25.21
N ILE A 74 13.48 3.77 -25.45
CA ILE A 74 12.56 3.21 -24.44
C ILE A 74 12.90 1.74 -24.22
N ASP A 75 13.17 1.41 -22.97
CA ASP A 75 13.42 0.07 -22.47
C ASP A 75 12.98 -0.02 -21.01
N PRO A 76 11.73 -0.45 -20.75
CA PRO A 76 11.18 -0.44 -19.41
C PRO A 76 11.93 -1.35 -18.44
N ILE A 77 12.51 -2.45 -18.93
CA ILE A 77 13.26 -3.37 -18.06
C ILE A 77 14.58 -2.75 -17.61
N ARG A 78 15.32 -2.15 -18.54
CA ARG A 78 16.54 -1.41 -18.19
C ARG A 78 16.25 -0.30 -17.18
N ASP A 79 15.13 0.43 -17.34
CA ASP A 79 14.78 1.53 -16.46
C ASP A 79 14.46 1.02 -15.04
N ILE A 80 13.71 -0.09 -14.92
CA ILE A 80 13.47 -0.78 -13.65
C ILE A 80 14.79 -1.26 -13.01
N GLU A 81 15.69 -1.87 -13.79
CA GLU A 81 16.96 -2.39 -13.29
C GLU A 81 17.89 -1.29 -12.79
N ILE A 82 17.90 -0.13 -13.44
CA ILE A 82 18.68 1.05 -12.98
C ILE A 82 18.20 1.48 -11.58
N ILE A 83 16.91 1.64 -11.39
CA ILE A 83 16.34 2.03 -10.09
C ILE A 83 16.61 0.94 -9.05
N ASN A 84 16.29 -0.30 -9.34
CA ASN A 84 16.50 -1.41 -8.41
C ASN A 84 17.99 -1.53 -7.99
N THR A 85 18.91 -1.30 -8.89
CA THR A 85 20.34 -1.33 -8.58
C THR A 85 20.72 -0.28 -7.54
N GLU A 86 20.23 0.96 -7.69
CA GLU A 86 20.49 2.02 -6.73
C GLU A 86 19.90 1.72 -5.33
N LEU A 87 18.70 1.14 -5.29
CA LEU A 87 18.06 0.73 -4.04
C LEU A 87 18.82 -0.42 -3.35
N ILE A 88 19.28 -1.40 -4.13
CA ILE A 88 20.11 -2.53 -3.67
C ILE A 88 21.44 -2.04 -3.08
N LEU A 89 22.12 -1.14 -3.77
CA LEU A 89 23.40 -0.60 -3.30
C LEU A 89 23.23 0.18 -1.99
N ALA A 90 22.13 0.94 -1.85
CA ALA A 90 21.84 1.68 -0.63
C ALA A 90 21.56 0.76 0.57
N ASP A 91 20.90 -0.37 0.36
CA ASP A 91 20.67 -1.35 1.43
C ASP A 91 21.94 -2.16 1.74
N LEU A 92 22.72 -2.51 0.71
CA LEU A 92 23.98 -3.24 0.88
C LEU A 92 24.96 -2.48 1.79
N GLU A 93 25.07 -1.16 1.63
CA GLU A 93 25.91 -0.32 2.48
C GLU A 93 25.49 -0.42 3.96
N ILE A 94 24.19 -0.40 4.25
CA ILE A 94 23.68 -0.54 5.62
C ILE A 94 24.02 -1.93 6.18
N VAL A 95 23.78 -2.97 5.39
CA VAL A 95 24.03 -4.36 5.78
C VAL A 95 25.51 -4.55 6.10
N GLU A 96 26.42 -4.12 5.24
CA GLU A 96 27.87 -4.25 5.44
C GLU A 96 28.34 -3.48 6.68
N ASN A 97 27.89 -2.23 6.84
CA ASN A 97 28.20 -1.42 7.99
C ASN A 97 27.71 -2.06 9.31
N ARG A 98 26.56 -2.74 9.29
CA ARG A 98 26.03 -3.39 10.48
C ARG A 98 26.76 -4.69 10.77
N ILE A 99 27.05 -5.53 9.78
CA ILE A 99 27.83 -6.76 9.93
C ILE A 99 29.19 -6.46 10.57
N SER A 100 29.92 -5.46 10.05
CA SER A 100 31.24 -5.09 10.59
C SER A 100 31.21 -4.74 12.10
N LYS A 101 30.08 -4.23 12.60
CA LYS A 101 29.91 -3.85 14.01
C LYS A 101 29.53 -5.01 14.92
N ILE A 102 28.75 -5.99 14.42
CA ILE A 102 28.19 -7.05 15.26
C ILE A 102 28.92 -8.38 15.13
N GLU A 103 29.65 -8.63 14.05
CA GLU A 103 30.28 -9.92 13.73
C GLU A 103 31.16 -10.43 14.88
N LYS A 104 32.10 -9.61 15.34
CA LYS A 104 32.97 -9.96 16.45
C LYS A 104 32.19 -10.30 17.73
N LYS A 105 31.15 -9.54 18.05
CA LYS A 105 30.32 -9.79 19.24
C LYS A 105 29.57 -11.11 19.08
N ALA A 106 28.90 -11.33 17.95
CA ALA A 106 28.12 -12.53 17.71
C ALA A 106 28.99 -13.80 17.76
N GLU A 107 30.21 -13.77 17.22
CA GLU A 107 31.13 -14.89 17.19
C GLU A 107 31.78 -15.18 18.56
N THR A 108 32.08 -14.12 19.36
CA THR A 108 32.77 -14.25 20.63
C THR A 108 31.83 -14.58 21.78
N THR A 109 30.70 -13.86 21.90
CA THR A 109 29.77 -13.99 23.04
C THR A 109 28.72 -15.07 22.82
N LYS A 110 28.50 -15.52 21.59
CA LYS A 110 27.40 -16.43 21.18
C LYS A 110 26.02 -16.00 21.70
N ASP A 111 25.83 -14.69 21.85
CA ASP A 111 24.54 -14.12 22.21
C ASP A 111 23.53 -14.46 21.08
N LYS A 112 22.46 -15.15 21.49
CA LYS A 112 21.43 -15.66 20.53
C LYS A 112 20.85 -14.57 19.65
N ALA A 113 20.59 -13.39 20.20
CA ALA A 113 20.03 -12.28 19.44
C ALA A 113 21.04 -11.74 18.41
N ALA A 114 22.31 -11.58 18.80
CA ALA A 114 23.37 -11.13 17.89
C ALA A 114 23.67 -12.16 16.79
N VAL A 115 23.61 -13.46 17.10
CA VAL A 115 23.80 -14.54 16.13
C VAL A 115 22.65 -14.56 15.12
N LEU A 116 21.40 -14.40 15.57
CA LEU A 116 20.23 -14.38 14.69
C LEU A 116 20.27 -13.16 13.77
N GLU A 117 20.57 -11.97 14.30
CA GLU A 117 20.74 -10.75 13.52
C GLU A 117 21.84 -10.90 12.46
N LEU A 118 23.01 -11.44 12.85
CA LEU A 118 24.11 -11.68 11.91
C LEU A 118 23.73 -12.67 10.81
N THR A 119 22.98 -13.72 11.15
CA THR A 119 22.48 -14.70 10.18
C THR A 119 21.57 -14.04 9.15
N ALA A 120 20.59 -13.24 9.60
CA ALA A 120 19.68 -12.51 8.74
C ALA A 120 20.42 -11.51 7.83
N LEU A 121 21.41 -10.78 8.39
CA LEU A 121 22.20 -9.81 7.62
C LEU A 121 23.13 -10.47 6.61
N ARG A 122 23.75 -11.62 6.91
CA ARG A 122 24.58 -12.37 5.92
C ARG A 122 23.73 -12.88 4.77
N LYS A 123 22.53 -13.38 5.05
CA LYS A 123 21.54 -13.78 4.06
C LYS A 123 21.10 -12.60 3.18
N SER A 124 20.88 -11.43 3.81
CA SER A 124 20.58 -10.19 3.11
C SER A 124 21.73 -9.75 2.20
N LYS A 125 22.98 -9.81 2.71
CA LYS A 125 24.17 -9.46 1.93
C LYS A 125 24.30 -10.32 0.67
N GLU A 126 24.20 -11.63 0.80
CA GLU A 126 24.29 -12.57 -0.31
C GLU A 126 23.25 -12.27 -1.41
N ALA A 127 22.00 -11.98 -1.00
CA ALA A 127 20.94 -11.62 -1.93
C ALA A 127 21.26 -10.31 -2.67
N LEU A 128 21.62 -9.25 -1.93
CA LEU A 128 21.93 -7.93 -2.52
C LEU A 128 23.16 -7.98 -3.43
N GLU A 129 24.22 -8.68 -3.06
CA GLU A 129 25.41 -8.89 -3.91
C GLU A 129 25.08 -9.67 -5.19
N SER A 130 24.08 -10.54 -5.16
CA SER A 130 23.56 -11.22 -6.36
C SER A 130 22.57 -10.41 -7.19
N GLY A 131 22.34 -9.13 -6.82
CA GLY A 131 21.42 -8.25 -7.52
C GLY A 131 19.93 -8.51 -7.21
N LYS A 132 19.62 -9.20 -6.11
CA LYS A 132 18.25 -9.50 -5.69
C LYS A 132 17.77 -8.56 -4.59
N ALA A 133 16.56 -8.06 -4.74
CA ALA A 133 15.89 -7.30 -3.69
C ALA A 133 15.53 -8.19 -2.49
N LEU A 134 15.58 -7.64 -1.27
CA LEU A 134 15.32 -8.42 -0.04
C LEU A 134 13.88 -8.93 0.06
N ARG A 135 12.91 -8.32 -0.62
CA ARG A 135 11.52 -8.81 -0.69
C ARG A 135 11.38 -10.18 -1.35
N SER A 136 12.39 -10.62 -2.13
CA SER A 136 12.43 -11.95 -2.76
C SER A 136 13.13 -13.01 -1.89
N VAL A 137 13.64 -12.64 -0.72
CA VAL A 137 14.36 -13.54 0.20
C VAL A 137 13.38 -14.11 1.22
N GLU A 138 13.46 -15.40 1.43
CA GLU A 138 12.69 -16.07 2.49
C GLU A 138 13.38 -15.89 3.85
N TYR A 139 12.72 -15.13 4.73
CA TYR A 139 13.13 -14.94 6.11
C TYR A 139 12.18 -15.66 7.06
N THR A 140 12.66 -16.11 8.21
CA THR A 140 11.79 -16.48 9.32
C THR A 140 11.20 -15.23 9.98
N GLU A 141 10.13 -15.39 10.77
CA GLU A 141 9.53 -14.27 11.51
C GLU A 141 10.54 -13.59 12.46
N ASP A 142 11.37 -14.38 13.13
CA ASP A 142 12.39 -13.87 14.02
C ASP A 142 13.49 -13.10 13.26
N GLU A 143 13.91 -13.58 12.09
CA GLU A 143 14.84 -12.88 11.20
C GLU A 143 14.27 -11.54 10.76
N LEU A 144 13.00 -11.50 10.30
CA LEU A 144 12.33 -10.27 9.90
C LEU A 144 12.24 -9.28 11.06
N LEU A 145 11.91 -9.76 12.25
CA LEU A 145 11.84 -8.91 13.43
C LEU A 145 13.20 -8.27 13.76
N CYS A 146 14.29 -9.05 13.66
CA CYS A 146 15.65 -8.55 13.89
C CYS A 146 16.07 -7.46 12.91
N ILE A 147 15.68 -7.55 11.64
CA ILE A 147 16.07 -6.59 10.60
C ILE A 147 15.05 -5.46 10.36
N SER A 148 13.87 -5.53 10.99
CA SER A 148 12.78 -4.54 10.78
C SER A 148 13.20 -3.11 11.09
N GLY A 149 14.05 -2.90 12.12
CA GLY A 149 14.52 -1.58 12.53
C GLY A 149 15.45 -0.88 11.53
N PHE A 150 15.97 -1.59 10.51
CA PHE A 150 16.83 -0.99 9.49
C PHE A 150 16.05 -0.29 8.37
N ASN A 151 14.76 -0.51 8.27
CA ASN A 151 13.89 0.04 7.24
C ASN A 151 14.48 -0.16 5.83
N PHE A 152 14.91 -1.37 5.50
CA PHE A 152 15.47 -1.70 4.19
C PHE A 152 14.47 -1.37 3.08
N ILE A 153 14.94 -0.61 2.09
CA ILE A 153 14.12 -0.17 0.96
C ILE A 153 13.71 -1.36 0.11
N THR A 154 14.65 -2.26 -0.16
CA THR A 154 14.41 -3.44 -1.02
C THR A 154 13.57 -4.53 -0.35
N LEU A 155 13.30 -4.41 0.94
CA LEU A 155 12.35 -5.26 1.68
C LEU A 155 10.91 -4.79 1.49
N LYS A 156 10.70 -3.51 1.15
CA LYS A 156 9.37 -2.95 0.93
C LYS A 156 8.73 -3.59 -0.30
N LYS A 157 7.41 -3.74 -0.22
CA LYS A 157 6.60 -4.20 -1.36
C LYS A 157 6.56 -3.13 -2.44
N ILE A 158 6.47 -3.56 -3.70
CA ILE A 158 6.48 -2.68 -4.87
C ILE A 158 5.32 -2.99 -5.81
N ILE A 159 4.80 -1.94 -6.45
CA ILE A 159 3.88 -2.02 -7.58
C ILE A 159 4.53 -1.28 -8.74
N TYR A 160 4.50 -1.87 -9.92
CA TYR A 160 4.91 -1.20 -11.16
C TYR A 160 3.69 -0.54 -11.79
N ALA A 161 3.70 0.79 -11.90
CA ALA A 161 2.73 1.55 -12.66
C ALA A 161 3.26 1.71 -14.08
N ALA A 162 2.82 0.83 -14.99
CA ALA A 162 3.19 0.87 -16.39
C ALA A 162 2.45 2.02 -17.07
N ASN A 163 3.14 3.15 -17.26
CA ASN A 163 2.59 4.35 -17.85
C ASN A 163 2.61 4.24 -19.38
N VAL A 164 1.42 4.24 -19.98
CA VAL A 164 1.18 4.09 -21.41
C VAL A 164 0.48 5.33 -22.00
N ASN A 165 0.26 5.36 -23.31
CA ASN A 165 -0.62 6.34 -23.96
C ASN A 165 -2.10 6.01 -23.73
N ASP A 166 -2.99 6.90 -24.17
CA ASP A 166 -4.44 6.79 -23.96
C ASP A 166 -5.02 5.51 -24.61
N GLU A 167 -4.59 5.20 -25.83
CA GLU A 167 -5.08 4.04 -26.59
C GLU A 167 -4.70 2.72 -25.90
N ASP A 168 -3.46 2.61 -25.45
CA ASP A 168 -2.96 1.44 -24.75
C ASP A 168 -3.55 1.30 -23.34
N ALA A 169 -3.90 2.41 -22.67
CA ALA A 169 -4.61 2.39 -21.39
C ALA A 169 -6.02 1.81 -21.55
N ILE A 170 -6.73 2.19 -22.62
CA ILE A 170 -8.06 1.65 -22.97
C ILE A 170 -7.93 0.16 -23.35
N ALA A 171 -6.91 -0.21 -24.14
CA ALA A 171 -6.64 -1.59 -24.51
C ALA A 171 -6.18 -2.45 -23.32
N GLY A 172 -5.66 -1.83 -22.25
CA GLY A 172 -5.18 -2.49 -21.04
C GLY A 172 -3.79 -3.12 -21.16
N SER A 173 -3.13 -3.06 -22.31
CA SER A 173 -1.78 -3.61 -22.53
C SER A 173 -1.15 -3.16 -23.85
N ASN A 174 0.19 -3.22 -23.88
CA ASN A 174 1.01 -3.14 -25.10
C ASN A 174 2.24 -4.06 -24.98
N GLU A 175 3.14 -4.04 -25.95
CA GLU A 175 4.35 -4.88 -25.92
C GLU A 175 5.28 -4.55 -24.74
N PHE A 176 5.40 -3.28 -24.37
CA PHE A 176 6.21 -2.87 -23.21
C PHE A 176 5.61 -3.33 -21.89
N THR A 177 4.30 -3.21 -21.71
CA THR A 177 3.63 -3.64 -20.47
C THR A 177 3.71 -5.14 -20.27
N LYS A 178 3.75 -5.94 -21.33
CA LYS A 178 3.97 -7.39 -21.24
C LYS A 178 5.35 -7.71 -20.68
N LEU A 179 6.39 -7.00 -21.11
CA LEU A 179 7.75 -7.16 -20.57
C LEU A 179 7.78 -6.81 -19.08
N VAL A 180 7.12 -5.72 -18.67
CA VAL A 180 7.03 -5.34 -17.25
C VAL A 180 6.27 -6.39 -16.44
N GLN A 181 5.19 -6.96 -17.00
CA GLN A 181 4.44 -8.03 -16.34
C GLN A 181 5.30 -9.28 -16.14
N GLU A 182 6.03 -9.71 -17.16
CA GLU A 182 6.95 -10.86 -17.05
C GLU A 182 8.06 -10.63 -16.02
N TYR A 183 8.56 -9.40 -15.91
CA TYR A 183 9.53 -9.01 -14.88
C TYR A 183 8.92 -9.08 -13.48
N ALA A 184 7.75 -8.46 -13.30
CA ALA A 184 7.05 -8.40 -12.03
C ALA A 184 6.63 -9.80 -11.53
N ASP A 185 6.18 -10.68 -12.42
CA ASP A 185 5.78 -12.05 -12.09
C ASP A 185 6.94 -12.86 -11.48
N LYS A 186 8.17 -12.64 -11.94
CA LYS A 186 9.37 -13.32 -11.40
C LYS A 186 9.68 -12.95 -9.95
N GLU A 187 9.31 -11.75 -9.52
CA GLU A 187 9.51 -11.29 -8.14
C GLU A 187 8.22 -11.25 -7.30
N GLY A 188 7.08 -11.66 -7.88
CA GLY A 188 5.79 -11.66 -7.19
C GLY A 188 5.18 -10.27 -6.98
N SER A 189 5.57 -9.29 -7.80
CA SER A 189 5.06 -7.92 -7.75
C SER A 189 3.86 -7.73 -8.68
N LYS A 190 3.03 -6.69 -8.43
CA LYS A 190 1.87 -6.35 -9.27
C LYS A 190 2.23 -5.28 -10.30
N VAL A 191 1.56 -5.31 -11.44
CA VAL A 191 1.60 -4.27 -12.47
C VAL A 191 0.21 -3.66 -12.62
N ILE A 192 0.15 -2.34 -12.70
CA ILE A 192 -1.04 -1.59 -13.06
C ILE A 192 -0.72 -0.82 -14.34
N VAL A 193 -1.51 -1.03 -15.38
CA VAL A 193 -1.42 -0.28 -16.63
C VAL A 193 -2.27 0.96 -16.51
N MET A 194 -1.68 2.13 -16.71
CA MET A 194 -2.36 3.41 -16.60
C MET A 194 -1.77 4.46 -17.54
N CYS A 195 -2.56 5.47 -17.86
CA CYS A 195 -2.08 6.65 -18.58
C CYS A 195 -2.10 7.86 -17.63
N ALA A 196 -0.92 8.32 -17.19
CA ALA A 196 -0.84 9.44 -16.26
C ALA A 196 -1.45 10.73 -16.81
N LYS A 197 -1.39 10.95 -18.14
CA LYS A 197 -2.03 12.09 -18.80
C LYS A 197 -3.55 12.00 -18.66
N LEU A 198 -4.14 10.85 -18.97
CA LEU A 198 -5.58 10.62 -18.82
C LEU A 198 -6.05 10.79 -17.37
N GLU A 199 -5.26 10.29 -16.39
CA GLU A 199 -5.57 10.47 -14.97
C GLU A 199 -5.57 11.95 -14.56
N SER A 200 -4.62 12.73 -15.11
CA SER A 200 -4.57 14.18 -14.87
C SER A 200 -5.81 14.88 -15.45
N GLU A 201 -6.23 14.53 -16.67
CA GLU A 201 -7.43 15.07 -17.29
C GLU A 201 -8.69 14.69 -16.49
N LEU A 202 -8.80 13.44 -16.04
CA LEU A 202 -9.91 12.96 -15.22
C LEU A 202 -10.02 13.67 -13.86
N SER A 203 -8.91 14.17 -13.33
CA SER A 203 -8.91 14.90 -12.05
C SER A 203 -9.54 16.29 -12.13
N ASP A 204 -9.66 16.84 -13.33
CA ASP A 204 -10.26 18.15 -13.57
C ASP A 204 -11.80 18.11 -13.68
N TYR A 205 -12.39 16.90 -13.77
CA TYR A 205 -13.83 16.71 -13.88
C TYR A 205 -14.49 16.49 -12.52
N GLU A 206 -15.73 16.97 -12.36
CA GLU A 206 -16.61 16.59 -11.26
C GLU A 206 -17.03 15.11 -11.38
N ASP A 207 -17.41 14.48 -10.25
CA ASP A 207 -17.63 13.03 -10.17
C ASP A 207 -18.59 12.46 -11.24
N GLU A 208 -19.68 13.18 -11.57
CA GLU A 208 -20.66 12.74 -12.58
C GLU A 208 -20.10 12.84 -14.01
N GLU A 209 -19.40 13.94 -14.31
CA GLU A 209 -18.75 14.14 -15.59
C GLU A 209 -17.63 13.14 -15.81
N ARG A 210 -16.84 12.89 -14.77
CA ARG A 210 -15.78 11.87 -14.75
C ARG A 210 -16.32 10.48 -15.05
N LYS A 211 -17.43 10.08 -14.42
CA LYS A 211 -18.09 8.79 -14.68
C LYS A 211 -18.55 8.69 -16.13
N ALA A 212 -19.23 9.71 -16.64
CA ALA A 212 -19.71 9.74 -18.03
C ALA A 212 -18.54 9.62 -19.02
N PHE A 213 -17.45 10.36 -18.79
CA PHE A 213 -16.27 10.32 -19.64
C PHE A 213 -15.59 8.94 -19.62
N MET A 214 -15.50 8.31 -18.45
CA MET A 214 -14.96 6.95 -18.34
C MET A 214 -15.84 5.91 -19.04
N GLU A 215 -17.16 6.02 -18.93
CA GLU A 215 -18.12 5.16 -19.66
C GLU A 215 -17.98 5.30 -21.18
N ASP A 216 -17.82 6.51 -21.68
CA ASP A 216 -17.58 6.78 -23.12
C ASP A 216 -16.27 6.13 -23.61
N LEU A 217 -15.25 6.06 -22.76
CA LEU A 217 -13.99 5.37 -23.04
C LEU A 217 -14.07 3.84 -22.84
N GLY A 218 -15.17 3.33 -22.30
CA GLY A 218 -15.32 1.90 -21.96
C GLY A 218 -14.52 1.46 -20.73
N LEU A 219 -14.15 2.39 -19.85
CA LEU A 219 -13.39 2.15 -18.65
C LEU A 219 -14.31 1.98 -17.43
N ASN A 220 -14.22 0.86 -16.73
CA ASN A 220 -14.97 0.60 -15.48
C ASN A 220 -14.33 1.24 -14.24
N ALA A 221 -13.03 1.50 -14.29
CA ALA A 221 -12.27 2.14 -13.22
C ALA A 221 -11.08 2.90 -13.82
N SER A 222 -10.69 4.01 -13.21
CA SER A 222 -9.47 4.72 -13.62
C SER A 222 -8.22 3.92 -13.23
N GLY A 223 -7.10 4.22 -13.86
CA GLY A 223 -5.82 3.62 -13.48
C GLY A 223 -5.42 3.96 -12.04
N LEU A 224 -5.74 5.17 -11.59
CA LEU A 224 -5.52 5.61 -10.20
C LEU A 224 -6.38 4.80 -9.23
N ASP A 225 -7.65 4.55 -9.51
CA ASP A 225 -8.51 3.73 -8.66
C ASP A 225 -8.00 2.29 -8.55
N GLN A 226 -7.52 1.73 -9.67
CA GLN A 226 -6.90 0.41 -9.70
C GLN A 226 -5.60 0.37 -8.89
N LEU A 227 -4.76 1.42 -8.99
CA LEU A 227 -3.52 1.55 -8.23
C LEU A 227 -3.79 1.65 -6.72
N ILE A 228 -4.76 2.46 -6.30
CA ILE A 228 -5.17 2.57 -4.90
C ILE A 228 -5.62 1.20 -4.37
N LYS A 229 -6.50 0.51 -5.08
CA LYS A 229 -6.98 -0.81 -4.70
C LYS A 229 -5.84 -1.83 -4.59
N ALA A 230 -4.96 -1.87 -5.59
CA ALA A 230 -3.81 -2.77 -5.58
C ALA A 230 -2.87 -2.50 -4.41
N THR A 231 -2.69 -1.22 -4.03
CA THR A 231 -1.86 -0.83 -2.89
C THR A 231 -2.52 -1.20 -1.56
N TYR A 232 -3.83 -1.04 -1.42
CA TYR A 232 -4.58 -1.52 -0.26
C TYR A 232 -4.38 -3.03 -0.06
N ASP A 233 -4.60 -3.81 -1.12
CA ASP A 233 -4.40 -5.27 -1.09
C ASP A 233 -2.95 -5.62 -0.71
N LEU A 234 -1.97 -4.91 -1.31
CA LEU A 234 -0.55 -5.15 -1.09
C LEU A 234 -0.14 -4.92 0.37
N LEU A 235 -0.69 -3.89 1.00
CA LEU A 235 -0.42 -3.52 2.39
C LEU A 235 -1.30 -4.27 3.40
N GLY A 236 -2.23 -5.11 2.93
CA GLY A 236 -3.20 -5.80 3.79
C GLY A 236 -4.13 -4.82 4.50
N LEU A 237 -4.48 -3.72 3.83
CA LEU A 237 -5.41 -2.73 4.36
C LEU A 237 -6.84 -3.12 4.04
N LYS A 238 -7.73 -2.85 4.99
CA LYS A 238 -9.18 -3.08 4.92
C LYS A 238 -9.93 -1.87 5.45
N THR A 239 -11.23 -1.85 5.23
CA THR A 239 -12.09 -0.74 5.62
C THR A 239 -13.21 -1.20 6.52
N PHE A 240 -13.41 -0.52 7.66
CA PHE A 240 -14.63 -0.60 8.43
C PHE A 240 -15.35 0.75 8.42
N PHE A 241 -16.61 0.77 8.78
CA PHE A 241 -17.44 1.97 8.73
C PHE A 241 -18.03 2.31 10.11
N THR A 242 -18.24 3.59 10.32
CA THR A 242 -19.18 4.10 11.31
C THR A 242 -20.28 4.84 10.58
N SER A 243 -21.53 4.61 10.97
CA SER A 243 -22.71 5.18 10.31
C SER A 243 -23.63 5.85 11.31
N GLY A 244 -24.22 6.96 10.91
CA GLY A 244 -25.19 7.72 11.68
C GLY A 244 -25.69 8.95 10.94
N GLU A 245 -26.72 9.62 11.49
CA GLU A 245 -27.30 10.83 10.91
C GLU A 245 -26.32 12.02 10.87
N ASP A 246 -25.37 12.08 11.79
CA ASP A 246 -24.38 13.16 11.82
C ASP A 246 -23.21 12.91 10.88
N GLU A 247 -22.70 11.68 10.83
CA GLU A 247 -21.56 11.31 10.01
C GLU A 247 -21.63 9.84 9.59
N CYS A 248 -21.37 9.59 8.29
CA CYS A 248 -20.94 8.29 7.79
C CYS A 248 -19.45 8.37 7.41
N ARG A 249 -18.65 7.47 7.95
CA ARG A 249 -17.21 7.51 7.77
C ARG A 249 -16.60 6.14 7.54
N ALA A 250 -15.68 6.07 6.58
CA ALA A 250 -14.83 4.93 6.33
C ALA A 250 -13.50 5.06 7.09
N TRP A 251 -13.02 3.96 7.66
CA TRP A 251 -11.81 3.88 8.45
C TRP A 251 -10.91 2.78 7.92
N THR A 252 -9.64 3.08 7.71
CA THR A 252 -8.65 2.10 7.27
C THR A 252 -8.05 1.36 8.46
N PHE A 253 -7.93 0.04 8.35
CA PHE A 253 -7.26 -0.80 9.33
C PHE A 253 -6.42 -1.88 8.65
N LYS A 254 -5.47 -2.49 9.37
CA LYS A 254 -4.68 -3.63 8.87
C LYS A 254 -5.43 -4.94 9.15
N ASP A 255 -5.38 -5.85 8.18
CA ASP A 255 -5.93 -7.19 8.34
C ASP A 255 -5.39 -7.87 9.60
N GLY A 256 -6.26 -8.55 10.35
CA GLY A 256 -5.92 -9.18 11.62
C GLY A 256 -6.06 -8.30 12.86
N MET A 257 -6.31 -6.98 12.72
CA MET A 257 -6.55 -6.11 13.87
C MET A 257 -7.83 -6.48 14.61
N LYS A 258 -7.79 -6.40 15.94
CA LYS A 258 -8.93 -6.66 16.82
C LYS A 258 -9.79 -5.42 17.02
N ALA A 259 -11.04 -5.63 17.45
CA ALA A 259 -11.99 -4.55 17.67
C ALA A 259 -11.49 -3.39 18.57
N PRO A 260 -10.77 -3.61 19.69
CA PRO A 260 -10.19 -2.52 20.48
C PRO A 260 -9.15 -1.70 19.71
N GLU A 261 -8.32 -2.35 18.88
CA GLU A 261 -7.31 -1.67 18.07
C GLU A 261 -7.98 -0.80 17.00
N CYS A 262 -9.03 -1.31 16.35
CA CYS A 262 -9.84 -0.54 15.40
C CYS A 262 -10.58 0.62 16.07
N ALA A 263 -11.09 0.44 17.28
CA ALA A 263 -11.64 1.54 18.08
C ALA A 263 -10.59 2.62 18.37
N GLY A 264 -9.33 2.21 18.56
CA GLY A 264 -8.17 3.09 18.75
C GLY A 264 -7.84 3.96 17.53
N ILE A 265 -8.17 3.51 16.33
CA ILE A 265 -8.04 4.32 15.10
C ILE A 265 -8.94 5.54 15.14
N ILE A 266 -10.13 5.41 15.75
CA ILE A 266 -11.07 6.52 15.93
C ILE A 266 -10.56 7.48 17.00
N HIS A 267 -10.24 6.93 18.18
CA HIS A 267 -9.67 7.69 19.29
C HIS A 267 -9.02 6.77 20.32
N THR A 268 -7.90 7.18 20.89
CA THR A 268 -7.14 6.39 21.88
C THR A 268 -7.98 6.02 23.12
N ASP A 269 -8.91 6.88 23.54
CA ASP A 269 -9.79 6.59 24.68
C ASP A 269 -10.78 5.47 24.37
N PHE A 270 -11.18 5.29 23.11
CA PHE A 270 -12.05 4.19 22.70
C PHE A 270 -11.33 2.84 22.85
N GLN A 271 -10.04 2.79 22.55
CA GLN A 271 -9.23 1.60 22.75
C GLN A 271 -9.05 1.29 24.25
N LYS A 272 -8.67 2.29 25.04
CA LYS A 272 -8.43 2.14 26.47
C LYS A 272 -9.68 1.75 27.26
N GLY A 273 -10.78 2.40 26.92
CA GLY A 273 -12.08 2.19 27.58
C GLY A 273 -12.96 1.13 26.91
N PHE A 274 -12.49 0.39 25.94
CA PHE A 274 -13.27 -0.55 25.15
C PHE A 274 -14.01 -1.57 26.00
N ILE A 275 -15.34 -1.66 25.79
CA ILE A 275 -16.22 -2.63 26.46
C ILE A 275 -16.62 -3.71 25.44
N LYS A 276 -17.28 -3.31 24.36
CA LYS A 276 -17.76 -4.17 23.28
C LYS A 276 -18.02 -3.35 22.02
N ALA A 277 -18.17 -4.02 20.88
CA ALA A 277 -18.60 -3.43 19.63
C ALA A 277 -19.95 -4.04 19.19
N GLU A 278 -20.86 -3.21 18.75
CA GLU A 278 -22.04 -3.63 18.01
C GLU A 278 -21.67 -3.61 16.54
N ILE A 279 -21.74 -4.76 15.87
CA ILE A 279 -21.23 -4.93 14.51
C ILE A 279 -22.29 -5.59 13.63
N MET A 280 -22.50 -5.00 12.46
CA MET A 280 -23.23 -5.61 11.35
C MET A 280 -22.35 -5.58 10.10
N SER A 281 -22.53 -6.54 9.20
CA SER A 281 -21.82 -6.49 7.92
C SER A 281 -22.51 -5.51 6.96
N TYR A 282 -21.72 -4.89 6.09
CA TYR A 282 -22.28 -4.04 5.03
C TYR A 282 -23.26 -4.83 4.15
N GLU A 283 -22.94 -6.10 3.83
CA GLU A 283 -23.78 -6.94 2.99
C GLU A 283 -25.14 -7.22 3.60
N ASP A 284 -25.20 -7.45 4.92
CA ASP A 284 -26.46 -7.63 5.63
C ASP A 284 -27.29 -6.36 5.64
N LEU A 285 -26.66 -5.21 5.89
CA LEU A 285 -27.34 -3.92 5.87
C LEU A 285 -27.86 -3.56 4.48
N ALA A 286 -27.03 -3.73 3.44
CA ALA A 286 -27.42 -3.48 2.06
C ALA A 286 -28.56 -4.38 1.58
N THR A 287 -28.57 -5.65 2.01
CA THR A 287 -29.60 -6.63 1.63
C THR A 287 -30.91 -6.37 2.38
N LEU A 288 -30.87 -6.09 3.68
CA LEU A 288 -32.06 -5.93 4.52
C LEU A 288 -32.60 -4.50 4.55
N GLY A 289 -31.82 -3.54 4.11
CA GLY A 289 -32.25 -2.15 3.87
C GLY A 289 -32.30 -1.22 5.09
N SER A 290 -32.15 -1.74 6.31
CA SER A 290 -32.07 -0.90 7.52
C SER A 290 -31.43 -1.63 8.70
N GLU A 291 -30.86 -0.86 9.65
CA GLU A 291 -30.30 -1.42 10.90
C GLU A 291 -31.37 -2.19 11.70
N LYS A 292 -32.59 -1.68 11.72
CA LYS A 292 -33.72 -2.35 12.40
C LYS A 292 -33.98 -3.73 11.81
N ALA A 293 -34.00 -3.84 10.50
CA ALA A 293 -34.18 -5.13 9.81
C ALA A 293 -33.01 -6.09 10.08
N VAL A 294 -31.77 -5.58 10.14
CA VAL A 294 -30.59 -6.37 10.52
C VAL A 294 -30.72 -6.90 11.95
N GLN A 295 -31.17 -6.06 12.88
CA GLN A 295 -31.39 -6.45 14.27
C GLN A 295 -32.52 -7.49 14.41
N GLU A 296 -33.65 -7.27 13.75
CA GLU A 296 -34.78 -8.22 13.73
C GLU A 296 -34.42 -9.58 13.11
N ALA A 297 -33.50 -9.57 12.11
CA ALA A 297 -32.94 -10.78 11.52
C ALA A 297 -31.87 -11.48 12.39
N GLY A 298 -31.52 -10.91 13.57
CA GLY A 298 -30.51 -11.45 14.47
C GLY A 298 -29.09 -11.36 13.96
N LYS A 299 -28.82 -10.44 13.02
CA LYS A 299 -27.51 -10.26 12.36
C LYS A 299 -26.68 -9.11 12.95
N LEU A 300 -27.26 -8.31 13.85
CA LEU A 300 -26.50 -7.38 14.66
C LEU A 300 -25.79 -8.14 15.78
N ARG A 301 -24.47 -8.14 15.76
CA ARG A 301 -23.63 -8.92 16.68
C ARG A 301 -23.03 -8.03 17.75
N LEU A 302 -22.89 -8.58 18.95
CA LEU A 302 -22.16 -7.99 20.06
C LEU A 302 -20.82 -8.69 20.19
N GLU A 303 -19.74 -7.99 19.85
CA GLU A 303 -18.41 -8.56 19.78
C GLU A 303 -17.50 -8.01 20.89
N GLY A 304 -16.67 -8.89 21.44
CA GLY A 304 -15.74 -8.56 22.53
C GLY A 304 -14.33 -8.19 22.03
N LYS A 305 -13.40 -8.14 22.99
CA LYS A 305 -12.01 -7.70 22.74
C LYS A 305 -11.22 -8.56 21.77
N GLU A 306 -11.59 -9.84 21.62
CA GLU A 306 -10.87 -10.80 20.77
C GLU A 306 -11.42 -10.87 19.35
N TYR A 307 -12.46 -10.10 19.05
CA TYR A 307 -13.03 -10.06 17.71
C TYR A 307 -12.03 -9.48 16.69
N ILE A 308 -11.74 -10.24 15.65
CA ILE A 308 -10.92 -9.79 14.53
C ILE A 308 -11.83 -9.07 13.55
N MET A 309 -11.55 -7.78 13.33
CA MET A 309 -12.32 -6.92 12.43
C MET A 309 -12.29 -7.44 11.00
N LYS A 310 -13.42 -7.36 10.32
CA LYS A 310 -13.56 -7.77 8.92
C LYS A 310 -13.77 -6.56 8.02
N ASP A 311 -13.34 -6.72 6.75
CA ASP A 311 -13.62 -5.72 5.74
C ASP A 311 -15.12 -5.56 5.53
N GLY A 312 -15.61 -4.32 5.53
CA GLY A 312 -17.04 -4.02 5.42
C GLY A 312 -17.83 -4.09 6.71
N ASP A 313 -17.22 -4.33 7.87
CA ASP A 313 -17.91 -4.23 9.15
C ASP A 313 -18.37 -2.78 9.41
N ILE A 314 -19.62 -2.62 9.83
CA ILE A 314 -20.19 -1.36 10.29
C ILE A 314 -20.27 -1.44 11.80
N CYS A 315 -19.60 -0.51 12.50
CA CYS A 315 -19.32 -0.65 13.93
C CYS A 315 -19.87 0.51 14.75
N TYR A 316 -20.40 0.16 15.92
CA TYR A 316 -20.64 1.10 17.01
C TYR A 316 -19.90 0.62 18.25
N PHE A 317 -18.87 1.38 18.67
CA PHE A 317 -18.02 1.01 19.81
C PHE A 317 -18.61 1.52 21.11
N ARG A 318 -18.78 0.64 22.09
CA ARG A 318 -19.14 0.96 23.47
C ARG A 318 -17.89 1.01 24.32
N PHE A 319 -17.66 2.15 24.97
CA PHE A 319 -16.47 2.39 25.80
C PHE A 319 -16.80 3.20 27.05
N ASN A 320 -15.97 3.07 28.09
CA ASN A 320 -16.01 3.93 29.25
C ASN A 320 -14.96 5.02 29.11
N VAL A 321 -15.36 6.27 29.38
CA VAL A 321 -14.39 7.37 29.49
C VAL A 321 -13.63 7.16 30.79
N THR A 322 -12.40 6.67 30.70
CA THR A 322 -11.48 6.67 31.84
C THR A 322 -11.05 8.10 32.12
N LYS A 323 -11.46 8.63 33.27
CA LYS A 323 -11.00 9.93 33.79
C LYS A 323 -9.51 9.86 34.14
#